data_9aaceeac63e2692b36dfc7d1bd3215b0
#
_entry.id   9aaceeac63e2692b36dfc7d1bd3215b0
#
_cell.length_a   1.000
_cell.length_b   1.000
_cell.length_c   1.000
_cell.angle_alpha   90.00
_cell.angle_beta   90.00
_cell.angle_gamma   90.00
#
_symmetry.space_group_name_H-M   'P 1'
#
loop_
_entity.id
_entity.type
_entity.pdbx_description
1 polymer ?
#
loop_
_entity_poly.entity_id
_entity_poly.type
_entity_poly.pdbx_seq_one_letter_code
_entity_poly.pdbx_strand_id
1 'polypeptide(L)'
;VLVVTVLSGLANQSLRRGLQAADAERTLQQRWGTRTIERVFLTEASRLFELREEAAKELKLQTPPPPVVRTRIDLGGVAFDVLLGDEDAKVSLNAMYHRVGPESTAKAIGQVAGRPVQQSTRFLPAIRPLRIARENLVLQPNNDEEDAEMIPDAFRSWGEVFDLATLEKSLGNQAALPAATKELTCWGSGQLNFDRASDEAILAVTSSVVQDGGGRRLLQRYRDNPTATLDILLQTEVTNPRNRDQLKELLSETSTNFSIWIDAQAKTGRSMRTFTAMKRDEEGVTQESRFSF
;
A
#
# COMPACT_ATOMS: atom_id res chain seq x y z
N VAL A 1 -17.57 -61.88 -7.20
CA VAL A 1 -18.14 -60.52 -7.33
C VAL A 1 -17.92 -59.72 -6.04
N LEU A 2 -18.29 -60.22 -4.87
CA LEU A 2 -18.23 -59.49 -3.59
C LEU A 2 -16.79 -59.02 -3.22
N VAL A 3 -15.77 -59.88 -3.42
CA VAL A 3 -14.35 -59.53 -3.16
C VAL A 3 -13.85 -58.40 -4.06
N VAL A 4 -14.24 -58.42 -5.32
CA VAL A 4 -13.85 -57.35 -6.27
C VAL A 4 -14.47 -56.00 -5.89
N THR A 5 -15.73 -56.02 -5.45
CA THR A 5 -16.41 -54.79 -4.99
C THR A 5 -15.76 -54.19 -3.74
N VAL A 6 -15.38 -55.03 -2.78
CA VAL A 6 -14.69 -54.61 -1.55
C VAL A 6 -13.30 -54.04 -1.87
N LEU A 7 -12.53 -54.73 -2.72
CA LEU A 7 -11.20 -54.30 -3.13
C LEU A 7 -11.27 -52.99 -3.91
N SER A 8 -12.24 -52.82 -4.80
CA SER A 8 -12.47 -51.55 -5.52
C SER A 8 -12.86 -50.41 -4.57
N GLY A 9 -13.67 -50.72 -3.56
CA GLY A 9 -14.02 -49.72 -2.52
C GLY A 9 -12.82 -49.27 -1.70
N LEU A 10 -11.98 -50.20 -1.27
CA LEU A 10 -10.74 -49.90 -0.53
C LEU A 10 -9.73 -49.13 -1.38
N ALA A 11 -9.56 -49.54 -2.64
CA ALA A 11 -8.67 -48.80 -3.57
C ALA A 11 -9.13 -47.34 -3.79
N ASN A 12 -10.43 -47.13 -4.02
CA ASN A 12 -11.01 -45.79 -4.15
C ASN A 12 -10.86 -44.95 -2.86
N GLN A 13 -11.07 -45.57 -1.70
CA GLN A 13 -10.90 -44.90 -0.42
C GLN A 13 -9.42 -44.53 -0.16
N SER A 14 -8.49 -45.40 -0.47
CA SER A 14 -7.04 -45.15 -0.38
C SER A 14 -6.61 -44.02 -1.31
N LEU A 15 -7.07 -44.05 -2.55
CA LEU A 15 -6.80 -43.00 -3.52
C LEU A 15 -7.32 -41.63 -3.04
N ARG A 16 -8.58 -41.60 -2.57
CA ARG A 16 -9.16 -40.33 -2.03
C ARG A 16 -8.36 -39.81 -0.84
N ARG A 17 -7.94 -40.69 0.10
CA ARG A 17 -7.10 -40.26 1.22
C ARG A 17 -5.74 -39.78 0.79
N GLY A 18 -5.11 -40.41 -0.20
CA GLY A 18 -3.84 -39.98 -0.78
C GLY A 18 -3.97 -38.58 -1.42
N LEU A 19 -5.03 -38.34 -2.19
CA LEU A 19 -5.30 -37.04 -2.79
C LEU A 19 -5.56 -35.96 -1.73
N GLN A 20 -6.33 -36.26 -0.69
CA GLN A 20 -6.58 -35.33 0.43
C GLN A 20 -5.29 -35.03 1.20
N ALA A 21 -4.42 -35.98 1.45
CA ALA A 21 -3.14 -35.77 2.10
C ALA A 21 -2.23 -34.89 1.26
N ALA A 22 -2.14 -35.12 -0.04
CA ALA A 22 -1.36 -34.31 -0.96
C ALA A 22 -1.88 -32.87 -1.05
N ASP A 23 -3.20 -32.65 -1.02
CA ASP A 23 -3.80 -31.32 -1.04
C ASP A 23 -3.56 -30.58 0.28
N ALA A 24 -3.66 -31.27 1.40
CA ALA A 24 -3.33 -30.74 2.73
C ALA A 24 -1.85 -30.32 2.83
N GLU A 25 -0.93 -31.12 2.33
CA GLU A 25 0.50 -30.84 2.29
C GLU A 25 0.78 -29.59 1.45
N ARG A 26 0.18 -29.47 0.26
CA ARG A 26 0.33 -28.27 -0.59
C ARG A 26 -0.20 -27.02 0.10
N THR A 27 -1.35 -27.12 0.74
CA THR A 27 -1.94 -25.99 1.48
C THR A 27 -1.02 -25.56 2.62
N LEU A 28 -0.42 -26.51 3.32
CA LEU A 28 0.61 -26.23 4.33
C LEU A 28 1.82 -25.53 3.72
N GLN A 29 2.37 -26.04 2.63
CA GLN A 29 3.51 -25.43 1.93
C GLN A 29 3.21 -24.00 1.50
N GLN A 30 2.03 -23.72 0.92
CA GLN A 30 1.59 -22.38 0.57
C GLN A 30 1.55 -21.47 1.80
N ARG A 31 0.91 -21.90 2.88
CA ARG A 31 0.79 -21.10 4.12
C ARG A 31 2.13 -20.83 4.79
N TRP A 32 2.97 -21.85 4.93
CA TRP A 32 4.29 -21.70 5.53
C TRP A 32 5.22 -20.86 4.67
N GLY A 33 5.25 -21.11 3.36
CA GLY A 33 6.02 -20.30 2.42
C GLY A 33 5.60 -18.84 2.47
N THR A 34 4.31 -18.55 2.40
CA THR A 34 3.78 -17.18 2.51
C THR A 34 4.22 -16.51 3.82
N ARG A 35 4.07 -17.19 4.97
CA ARG A 35 4.48 -16.63 6.27
C ARG A 35 5.99 -16.38 6.36
N THR A 36 6.79 -17.27 5.82
CA THR A 36 8.24 -17.12 5.80
C THR A 36 8.65 -15.93 4.93
N ILE A 37 8.07 -15.82 3.74
CA ILE A 37 8.32 -14.70 2.82
C ILE A 37 7.85 -13.38 3.44
N GLU A 38 6.63 -13.32 3.99
CA GLU A 38 6.15 -12.14 4.72
C GLU A 38 7.18 -11.71 5.76
N ARG A 39 7.57 -12.61 6.66
CA ARG A 39 8.49 -12.28 7.75
C ARG A 39 9.83 -11.75 7.27
N VAL A 40 10.43 -12.36 6.25
CA VAL A 40 11.73 -11.93 5.73
C VAL A 40 11.62 -10.59 5.02
N PHE A 41 10.68 -10.45 4.07
CA PHE A 41 10.57 -9.24 3.28
C PHE A 41 10.13 -8.04 4.09
N LEU A 42 9.23 -8.23 5.05
CA LEU A 42 8.73 -7.15 5.87
C LEU A 42 9.80 -6.64 6.84
N THR A 43 10.60 -7.53 7.42
CA THR A 43 11.71 -7.12 8.29
C THR A 43 12.78 -6.33 7.53
N GLU A 44 13.04 -6.70 6.27
CA GLU A 44 14.08 -6.09 5.44
C GLU A 44 13.54 -5.01 4.47
N ALA A 45 12.25 -4.63 4.59
CA ALA A 45 11.60 -3.75 3.62
C ALA A 45 12.36 -2.44 3.40
N SER A 46 12.66 -1.67 4.45
CA SER A 46 13.42 -0.41 4.33
C SER A 46 14.75 -0.60 3.60
N ARG A 47 15.51 -1.63 4.02
CA ARG A 47 16.82 -1.93 3.43
C ARG A 47 16.73 -2.29 1.95
N LEU A 48 15.69 -3.02 1.55
CA LEU A 48 15.48 -3.36 0.13
C LEU A 48 15.23 -2.13 -0.73
N PHE A 49 14.47 -1.16 -0.22
CA PHE A 49 14.26 0.11 -0.92
C PHE A 49 15.53 0.97 -0.92
N GLU A 50 16.26 1.09 0.18
CA GLU A 50 17.53 1.80 0.27
C GLU A 50 18.58 1.27 -0.73
N LEU A 51 18.76 -0.06 -0.79
CA LEU A 51 19.66 -0.69 -1.76
C LEU A 51 19.27 -0.37 -3.22
N ARG A 52 17.98 -0.28 -3.52
CA ARG A 52 17.52 0.10 -4.86
C ARG A 52 17.80 1.57 -5.18
N GLU A 53 17.64 2.44 -4.20
CA GLU A 53 17.95 3.86 -4.34
C GLU A 53 19.46 4.07 -4.54
N GLU A 54 20.28 3.37 -3.78
CA GLU A 54 21.74 3.37 -3.97
C GLU A 54 22.12 2.90 -5.38
N ALA A 55 21.57 1.76 -5.82
CA ALA A 55 21.81 1.26 -7.17
C ALA A 55 21.33 2.24 -8.26
N ALA A 56 20.20 2.92 -8.05
CA ALA A 56 19.70 3.92 -8.97
C ALA A 56 20.62 5.16 -9.04
N LYS A 57 21.17 5.58 -7.90
CA LYS A 57 22.16 6.68 -7.83
C LYS A 57 23.46 6.30 -8.54
N GLU A 58 23.95 5.08 -8.34
CA GLU A 58 25.15 4.58 -9.05
C GLU A 58 24.94 4.53 -10.57
N LEU A 59 23.75 4.13 -11.01
CA LEU A 59 23.37 4.09 -12.44
C LEU A 59 23.00 5.48 -12.99
N LYS A 60 23.02 6.53 -12.16
CA LYS A 60 22.66 7.91 -12.51
C LYS A 60 21.26 8.02 -13.15
N LEU A 61 20.30 7.28 -12.63
CA LEU A 61 18.91 7.36 -13.10
C LEU A 61 18.34 8.73 -12.76
N GLN A 62 17.66 9.35 -13.73
CA GLN A 62 17.07 10.69 -13.56
C GLN A 62 15.77 10.67 -12.73
N THR A 63 15.13 9.52 -12.67
CA THR A 63 13.87 9.35 -11.92
C THR A 63 14.07 8.34 -10.79
N PRO A 64 13.45 8.56 -9.62
CA PRO A 64 13.51 7.58 -8.54
C PRO A 64 12.92 6.24 -9.01
N PRO A 65 13.46 5.12 -8.52
CA PRO A 65 12.91 3.81 -8.84
C PRO A 65 11.47 3.71 -8.28
N PRO A 66 10.56 2.99 -8.98
CA PRO A 66 9.19 2.82 -8.49
C PRO A 66 9.17 2.30 -7.05
N PRO A 67 8.27 2.78 -6.16
CA PRO A 67 8.21 2.36 -4.76
C PRO A 67 7.60 0.96 -4.60
N VAL A 68 8.00 0.03 -5.47
CA VAL A 68 7.50 -1.34 -5.54
C VAL A 68 8.62 -2.28 -5.96
N VAL A 69 8.83 -3.35 -5.19
CA VAL A 69 9.76 -4.45 -5.52
C VAL A 69 8.95 -5.68 -5.93
N ARG A 70 9.21 -6.20 -7.12
CA ARG A 70 8.61 -7.44 -7.61
C ARG A 70 9.65 -8.53 -7.70
N THR A 71 9.32 -9.71 -7.20
CA THR A 71 10.17 -10.89 -7.30
C THR A 71 9.33 -12.15 -7.35
N ARG A 72 9.93 -13.23 -7.86
CA ARG A 72 9.34 -14.57 -7.83
C ARG A 72 10.29 -15.51 -7.08
N ILE A 73 9.70 -16.29 -6.20
CA ILE A 73 10.40 -17.26 -5.35
C ILE A 73 9.76 -18.62 -5.57
N ASP A 74 10.56 -19.61 -5.91
CA ASP A 74 10.11 -21.00 -6.00
C ASP A 74 10.58 -21.76 -4.76
N LEU A 75 9.64 -22.24 -3.95
CA LEU A 75 9.92 -22.92 -2.69
C LEU A 75 9.03 -24.15 -2.54
N GLY A 76 9.62 -25.34 -2.39
CA GLY A 76 8.88 -26.58 -2.14
C GLY A 76 7.87 -26.96 -3.23
N GLY A 77 8.12 -26.56 -4.49
CA GLY A 77 7.23 -26.81 -5.62
C GLY A 77 6.05 -25.84 -5.73
N VAL A 78 6.03 -24.79 -4.90
CA VAL A 78 5.11 -23.67 -4.97
C VAL A 78 5.85 -22.44 -5.48
N ALA A 79 5.29 -21.75 -6.45
CA ALA A 79 5.77 -20.46 -6.92
C ALA A 79 5.06 -19.33 -6.17
N PHE A 80 5.83 -18.39 -5.66
CA PHE A 80 5.33 -17.21 -4.95
C PHE A 80 5.69 -15.98 -5.77
N ASP A 81 4.69 -15.31 -6.33
CA ASP A 81 4.84 -14.00 -6.94
C ASP A 81 4.66 -12.95 -5.84
N VAL A 82 5.72 -12.22 -5.55
CA VAL A 82 5.82 -11.29 -4.42
C VAL A 82 5.87 -9.87 -4.93
N LEU A 83 5.04 -9.01 -4.35
CA LEU A 83 5.03 -7.57 -4.58
C LEU A 83 5.14 -6.86 -3.24
N LEU A 84 6.31 -6.28 -2.95
CA LEU A 84 6.53 -5.42 -1.79
C LEU A 84 6.33 -3.97 -2.21
N GLY A 85 5.51 -3.22 -1.49
CA GLY A 85 5.21 -1.82 -1.74
C GLY A 85 5.58 -0.95 -0.55
N ASP A 86 6.08 0.26 -0.83
CA ASP A 86 6.21 1.33 0.14
C ASP A 86 4.89 2.11 0.14
N GLU A 87 4.13 2.02 1.24
CA GLU A 87 2.82 2.68 1.32
C GLU A 87 2.96 4.17 1.62
N ASP A 88 4.04 4.60 2.24
CA ASP A 88 4.31 6.01 2.49
C ASP A 88 4.85 6.74 1.24
N ALA A 89 5.23 6.02 0.18
CA ALA A 89 5.56 6.63 -1.11
C ALA A 89 4.33 6.84 -2.02
N LYS A 90 3.11 6.61 -1.49
CA LYS A 90 1.84 6.78 -2.17
C LYS A 90 1.00 7.84 -1.47
N VAL A 91 0.08 8.47 -2.22
CA VAL A 91 -0.87 9.44 -1.64
C VAL A 91 -1.80 8.76 -0.65
N SER A 92 -1.69 9.13 0.63
CA SER A 92 -2.56 8.61 1.68
C SER A 92 -3.95 9.26 1.60
N LEU A 93 -4.95 8.45 1.23
CA LEU A 93 -6.33 8.94 1.08
C LEU A 93 -6.96 9.31 2.42
N ASN A 94 -6.62 8.60 3.50
CA ASN A 94 -7.10 8.94 4.83
C ASN A 94 -6.57 10.29 5.29
N ALA A 95 -5.26 10.53 5.20
CA ALA A 95 -4.68 11.82 5.58
C ALA A 95 -5.22 12.97 4.72
N MET A 96 -5.29 12.78 3.42
CA MET A 96 -5.84 13.79 2.49
C MET A 96 -7.30 14.12 2.82
N TYR A 97 -8.14 13.10 3.01
CA TYR A 97 -9.56 13.28 3.30
C TYR A 97 -9.80 14.10 4.58
N HIS A 98 -9.08 13.77 5.66
CA HIS A 98 -9.27 14.43 6.95
C HIS A 98 -8.59 15.78 7.07
N ARG A 99 -7.44 15.99 6.42
CA ARG A 99 -6.65 17.22 6.58
C ARG A 99 -6.95 18.30 5.54
N VAL A 100 -7.27 17.90 4.31
CA VAL A 100 -7.52 18.84 3.21
C VAL A 100 -8.95 18.74 2.64
N GLY A 101 -9.73 17.75 3.06
CA GLY A 101 -11.13 17.58 2.72
C GLY A 101 -11.38 16.76 1.45
N PRO A 102 -12.65 16.35 1.23
CA PRO A 102 -13.03 15.41 0.16
C PRO A 102 -12.79 15.96 -1.25
N GLU A 103 -13.03 17.25 -1.49
CA GLU A 103 -12.83 17.86 -2.81
C GLU A 103 -11.36 17.88 -3.22
N SER A 104 -10.47 18.28 -2.31
CA SER A 104 -9.02 18.28 -2.54
C SER A 104 -8.50 16.86 -2.73
N THR A 105 -9.04 15.90 -1.96
CA THR A 105 -8.70 14.48 -2.12
C THR A 105 -9.12 13.95 -3.49
N ALA A 106 -10.34 14.26 -3.96
CA ALA A 106 -10.79 13.88 -5.29
C ALA A 106 -9.93 14.52 -6.40
N LYS A 107 -9.52 15.79 -6.23
CA LYS A 107 -8.60 16.47 -7.15
C LYS A 107 -7.23 15.77 -7.17
N ALA A 108 -6.68 15.42 -6.01
CA ALA A 108 -5.41 14.68 -5.92
C ALA A 108 -5.50 13.31 -6.60
N ILE A 109 -6.58 12.56 -6.41
CA ILE A 109 -6.84 11.31 -7.14
C ILE A 109 -6.84 11.57 -8.65
N GLY A 110 -7.50 12.62 -9.12
CA GLY A 110 -7.53 12.99 -10.53
C GLY A 110 -6.16 13.33 -11.11
N GLN A 111 -5.29 13.96 -10.33
CA GLN A 111 -3.92 14.27 -10.73
C GLN A 111 -3.04 13.01 -10.86
N VAL A 112 -3.18 12.07 -9.93
CA VAL A 112 -2.33 10.88 -9.84
C VAL A 112 -2.84 9.74 -10.73
N ALA A 113 -4.14 9.50 -10.74
CA ALA A 113 -4.76 8.35 -11.39
C ALA A 113 -5.63 8.71 -12.62
N GLY A 114 -5.79 10.00 -12.87
CA GLY A 114 -6.55 10.51 -14.02
C GLY A 114 -8.02 10.80 -13.75
N ARG A 115 -8.59 11.62 -14.64
CA ARG A 115 -9.96 12.12 -14.52
C ARG A 115 -11.05 11.02 -14.46
N PRO A 116 -10.95 9.90 -15.20
CA PRO A 116 -11.95 8.83 -15.09
C PRO A 116 -12.00 8.21 -13.69
N VAL A 117 -10.84 8.08 -13.02
CA VAL A 117 -10.74 7.57 -11.64
C VAL A 117 -11.34 8.57 -10.66
N GLN A 118 -11.05 9.87 -10.83
CA GLN A 118 -11.65 10.93 -10.04
C GLN A 118 -13.19 10.91 -10.10
N GLN A 119 -13.76 10.68 -11.27
CA GLN A 119 -15.21 10.63 -11.47
C GLN A 119 -15.88 9.42 -10.80
N SER A 120 -15.12 8.39 -10.47
CA SER A 120 -15.62 7.21 -9.76
C SER A 120 -15.48 7.32 -8.23
N THR A 121 -14.99 8.43 -7.70
CA THR A 121 -14.85 8.61 -6.24
C THR A 121 -16.22 8.70 -5.56
N ARG A 122 -16.34 8.03 -4.41
CA ARG A 122 -17.59 7.95 -3.66
C ARG A 122 -17.43 8.38 -2.20
N PHE A 123 -16.29 8.16 -1.60
CA PHE A 123 -15.93 8.47 -0.22
C PHE A 123 -16.99 8.07 0.81
N LEU A 124 -16.96 6.79 1.22
CA LEU A 124 -17.79 6.24 2.29
C LEU A 124 -16.88 5.68 3.41
N PRO A 125 -16.27 6.55 4.22
CA PRO A 125 -15.38 6.09 5.28
C PRO A 125 -16.17 5.26 6.31
N ALA A 126 -15.55 4.23 6.83
CA ALA A 126 -16.19 3.35 7.80
C ALA A 126 -16.23 3.99 9.19
N ILE A 127 -17.42 3.99 9.78
CA ILE A 127 -17.71 4.61 11.09
C ILE A 127 -16.95 3.92 12.25
N ARG A 128 -16.51 2.70 12.09
CA ARG A 128 -15.75 1.95 13.10
C ARG A 128 -14.42 1.48 12.55
N PRO A 129 -13.36 2.30 12.61
CA PRO A 129 -12.03 1.87 12.21
C PRO A 129 -11.58 0.67 13.04
N LEU A 130 -10.87 -0.27 12.43
CA LEU A 130 -10.22 -1.35 13.15
C LEU A 130 -9.26 -0.74 14.19
N ARG A 131 -9.11 -1.40 15.34
CA ARG A 131 -8.22 -0.96 16.43
C ARG A 131 -6.81 -0.60 15.95
N ILE A 132 -6.38 -1.28 14.91
CA ILE A 132 -5.09 -1.14 14.23
C ILE A 132 -5.00 0.18 13.43
N ALA A 133 -6.11 0.70 12.91
CA ALA A 133 -6.12 1.98 12.19
C ALA A 133 -5.95 3.20 13.10
N ARG A 134 -6.07 3.05 14.43
CA ARG A 134 -5.87 4.12 15.40
C ARG A 134 -4.47 4.72 15.35
N GLU A 135 -3.45 3.88 15.24
CA GLU A 135 -2.05 4.31 15.31
C GLU A 135 -1.59 4.97 14.01
N ASN A 136 -2.23 4.63 12.88
CA ASN A 136 -1.87 5.16 11.56
C ASN A 136 -2.64 6.42 11.15
N LEU A 137 -3.77 6.65 11.74
CA LEU A 137 -4.43 7.92 11.63
C LEU A 137 -3.73 8.88 12.60
N VAL A 138 -2.68 9.54 12.13
CA VAL A 138 -1.99 10.62 12.85
C VAL A 138 -2.89 11.86 12.92
N LEU A 139 -4.09 11.65 13.40
CA LEU A 139 -4.95 12.68 13.92
C LEU A 139 -4.72 12.62 15.43
N GLN A 140 -3.73 13.37 15.91
CA GLN A 140 -3.69 13.66 17.35
C GLN A 140 -5.02 14.32 17.67
N PRO A 141 -5.83 13.76 18.58
CA PRO A 141 -6.95 14.49 19.12
C PRO A 141 -6.40 15.81 19.67
N ASN A 142 -7.02 16.92 19.35
CA ASN A 142 -6.78 18.15 20.09
C ASN A 142 -6.87 17.80 21.57
N ASN A 143 -5.97 18.37 22.38
CA ASN A 143 -5.72 18.04 23.80
C ASN A 143 -6.94 18.17 24.74
N ASP A 144 -8.13 18.17 24.26
CA ASP A 144 -9.35 18.17 25.07
C ASP A 144 -9.69 16.71 25.40
N GLU A 145 -9.49 16.32 26.64
CA GLU A 145 -9.64 14.95 27.16
C GLU A 145 -11.01 14.31 26.91
N GLU A 146 -12.02 15.08 26.55
CA GLU A 146 -13.38 14.60 26.23
C GLU A 146 -13.52 14.04 24.81
N ASP A 147 -12.63 14.39 23.86
CA ASP A 147 -12.65 13.89 22.47
C ASP A 147 -11.75 12.66 22.21
N ALA A 148 -11.05 12.17 23.24
CA ALA A 148 -10.09 11.06 23.12
C ALA A 148 -10.73 9.71 22.74
N GLU A 149 -12.05 9.58 22.76
CA GLU A 149 -12.77 8.36 22.40
C GLU A 149 -13.26 8.31 20.95
N MET A 150 -13.29 9.41 20.23
CA MET A 150 -13.76 9.42 18.83
C MET A 150 -12.60 9.13 17.86
N ILE A 151 -12.54 7.89 17.42
CA ILE A 151 -11.66 7.49 16.33
C ILE A 151 -12.28 7.98 15.04
N PRO A 152 -11.55 8.78 14.22
CA PRO A 152 -12.09 9.27 12.97
C PRO A 152 -12.40 8.12 12.01
N ASP A 153 -13.43 8.30 11.21
CA ASP A 153 -13.79 7.38 10.15
C ASP A 153 -12.63 7.23 9.15
N ALA A 154 -12.33 6.01 8.72
CA ALA A 154 -11.22 5.74 7.84
C ALA A 154 -11.62 4.82 6.68
N PHE A 155 -10.98 5.03 5.53
CA PHE A 155 -11.04 4.09 4.41
C PHE A 155 -10.15 2.88 4.71
N ARG A 156 -10.70 1.68 4.53
CA ARG A 156 -10.02 0.39 4.74
C ARG A 156 -10.04 -0.46 3.49
N SER A 157 -10.88 -0.08 2.55
CA SER A 157 -11.05 -0.79 1.29
C SER A 157 -11.29 0.18 0.16
N TRP A 158 -10.94 -0.25 -1.05
CA TRP A 158 -11.16 0.56 -2.24
C TRP A 158 -12.65 0.78 -2.55
N GLY A 159 -13.53 -0.12 -2.10
CA GLY A 159 -14.99 0.04 -2.24
C GLY A 159 -15.57 1.18 -1.39
N GLU A 160 -14.85 1.64 -0.37
CA GLU A 160 -15.19 2.82 0.43
C GLU A 160 -14.72 4.12 -0.24
N VAL A 161 -13.73 4.04 -1.11
CA VAL A 161 -13.17 5.18 -1.86
C VAL A 161 -13.84 5.35 -3.22
N PHE A 162 -14.06 4.25 -3.93
CA PHE A 162 -14.56 4.24 -5.31
C PHE A 162 -15.86 3.47 -5.46
N ASP A 163 -16.70 3.92 -6.36
CA ASP A 163 -17.70 3.06 -7.00
C ASP A 163 -16.98 2.16 -8.00
N LEU A 164 -16.73 0.90 -7.59
CA LEU A 164 -15.95 -0.05 -8.37
C LEU A 164 -16.59 -0.38 -9.72
N ALA A 165 -17.92 -0.42 -9.81
CA ALA A 165 -18.62 -0.68 -11.07
C ALA A 165 -18.43 0.48 -12.06
N THR A 166 -18.52 1.72 -11.58
CA THR A 166 -18.24 2.91 -12.38
C THR A 166 -16.77 2.97 -12.80
N LEU A 167 -15.85 2.61 -11.89
CA LEU A 167 -14.41 2.56 -12.18
C LEU A 167 -14.08 1.56 -13.29
N GLU A 168 -14.56 0.33 -13.19
CA GLU A 168 -14.37 -0.72 -14.21
C GLU A 168 -14.93 -0.29 -15.58
N LYS A 169 -16.13 0.29 -15.59
CA LYS A 169 -16.75 0.80 -16.80
C LYS A 169 -15.95 1.93 -17.43
N SER A 170 -15.41 2.85 -16.61
CA SER A 170 -14.67 4.02 -17.08
C SER A 170 -13.30 3.68 -17.65
N LEU A 171 -12.62 2.68 -17.10
CA LEU A 171 -11.30 2.22 -17.55
C LEU A 171 -11.37 1.03 -18.52
N GLY A 172 -12.54 0.42 -18.68
CA GLY A 172 -12.82 -0.57 -19.72
C GLY A 172 -12.09 -1.91 -19.58
N ASN A 173 -11.55 -2.24 -18.38
CA ASN A 173 -10.81 -3.48 -18.18
C ASN A 173 -10.86 -4.00 -16.73
N GLN A 174 -10.57 -5.29 -16.55
CA GLN A 174 -10.47 -5.94 -15.23
C GLN A 174 -9.27 -5.47 -14.37
N ALA A 175 -8.30 -4.78 -14.95
CA ALA A 175 -7.15 -4.22 -14.26
C ALA A 175 -7.36 -2.75 -13.82
N ALA A 176 -8.59 -2.25 -13.89
CA ALA A 176 -8.96 -0.88 -13.55
C ALA A 176 -8.50 -0.49 -12.13
N LEU A 177 -8.80 -1.32 -11.14
CA LEU A 177 -8.44 -1.04 -9.76
C LEU A 177 -6.92 -1.01 -9.52
N PRO A 178 -6.10 -1.99 -9.94
CA PRO A 178 -4.64 -1.90 -9.83
C PRO A 178 -4.04 -0.68 -10.53
N ALA A 179 -4.57 -0.28 -11.69
CA ALA A 179 -4.09 0.89 -12.41
C ALA A 179 -4.47 2.19 -11.67
N ALA A 180 -5.70 2.27 -11.15
CA ALA A 180 -6.19 3.43 -10.42
C ALA A 180 -5.48 3.63 -9.07
N THR A 181 -5.09 2.54 -8.41
CA THR A 181 -4.54 2.56 -7.04
C THR A 181 -3.02 2.48 -6.97
N LYS A 182 -2.33 2.51 -8.10
CA LYS A 182 -0.87 2.37 -8.16
C LYS A 182 -0.13 3.35 -7.25
N GLU A 183 -0.57 4.62 -7.23
CA GLU A 183 0.02 5.74 -6.50
C GLU A 183 -0.85 6.19 -5.31
N LEU A 184 -1.86 5.40 -4.93
CA LEU A 184 -2.80 5.70 -3.86
C LEU A 184 -2.71 4.64 -2.76
N THR A 185 -3.01 5.02 -1.52
CA THR A 185 -3.07 4.08 -0.40
C THR A 185 -4.13 4.47 0.64
N CYS A 186 -4.68 3.43 1.31
CA CYS A 186 -5.47 3.57 2.53
C CYS A 186 -4.67 3.14 3.78
N TRP A 187 -3.43 2.66 3.62
CA TRP A 187 -2.66 1.98 4.68
C TRP A 187 -1.30 2.64 5.00
N GLY A 188 -1.04 3.84 4.52
CA GLY A 188 0.18 4.59 4.84
C GLY A 188 0.13 5.28 6.21
N SER A 189 1.26 5.81 6.66
CA SER A 189 1.39 6.60 7.89
C SER A 189 0.57 7.89 7.90
N GLY A 190 0.09 8.30 6.75
CA GLY A 190 -0.55 9.60 6.55
C GLY A 190 0.39 10.66 5.99
N GLN A 191 1.67 10.41 5.99
CA GLN A 191 2.68 11.28 5.38
C GLN A 191 3.21 10.64 4.10
N LEU A 192 3.41 11.46 3.06
CA LEU A 192 4.03 11.05 1.81
C LEU A 192 5.54 11.14 1.93
N ASN A 193 6.25 10.07 1.71
CA ASN A 193 7.72 10.09 1.63
C ASN A 193 8.16 10.83 0.37
N PHE A 194 8.69 12.04 0.56
CA PHE A 194 9.07 12.96 -0.50
C PHE A 194 10.23 12.43 -1.37
N ASP A 195 11.10 11.62 -0.78
CA ASP A 195 12.27 11.06 -1.49
C ASP A 195 11.92 9.89 -2.42
N ARG A 196 10.85 9.15 -2.08
CA ARG A 196 10.45 7.94 -2.80
C ARG A 196 9.22 8.08 -3.67
N ALA A 197 8.40 9.08 -3.38
CA ALA A 197 7.16 9.31 -4.11
C ALA A 197 7.43 9.75 -5.56
N SER A 198 6.48 9.46 -6.43
CA SER A 198 6.48 9.98 -7.80
C SER A 198 6.24 11.49 -7.82
N ASP A 199 6.71 12.14 -8.88
CA ASP A 199 6.49 13.58 -9.07
C ASP A 199 5.00 13.93 -9.07
N GLU A 200 4.17 13.07 -9.64
CA GLU A 200 2.72 13.20 -9.66
C GLU A 200 2.11 13.13 -8.25
N ALA A 201 2.59 12.20 -7.42
CA ALA A 201 2.14 12.08 -6.02
C ALA A 201 2.55 13.30 -5.19
N ILE A 202 3.80 13.75 -5.33
CA ILE A 202 4.30 14.97 -4.67
C ILE A 202 3.47 16.18 -5.07
N LEU A 203 3.24 16.37 -6.38
CA LEU A 203 2.44 17.49 -6.88
C LEU A 203 0.99 17.40 -6.40
N ALA A 204 0.39 16.20 -6.35
CA ALA A 204 -0.97 16.02 -5.88
C ALA A 204 -1.13 16.45 -4.41
N VAL A 205 -0.20 16.04 -3.54
CA VAL A 205 -0.23 16.41 -2.12
C VAL A 205 0.10 17.88 -1.92
N THR A 206 1.16 18.39 -2.54
CA THR A 206 1.58 19.79 -2.36
C THR A 206 0.57 20.78 -2.92
N SER A 207 -0.04 20.48 -4.08
CA SER A 207 -1.06 21.35 -4.70
C SER A 207 -2.39 21.38 -3.94
N SER A 208 -2.61 20.43 -3.02
CA SER A 208 -3.79 20.46 -2.15
C SER A 208 -3.70 21.53 -1.04
N VAL A 209 -2.48 21.95 -0.71
CA VAL A 209 -2.19 22.92 0.36
C VAL A 209 -1.73 24.26 -0.22
N VAL A 210 -0.82 24.23 -1.21
CA VAL A 210 -0.34 25.41 -1.91
C VAL A 210 -0.86 25.39 -3.35
N GLN A 211 -0.95 26.57 -3.98
CA GLN A 211 -1.35 26.61 -5.39
C GLN A 211 -0.40 25.79 -6.27
N ASP A 212 -0.90 25.27 -7.38
CA ASP A 212 -0.16 24.40 -8.31
C ASP A 212 1.25 24.93 -8.67
N GLY A 213 1.39 26.24 -8.81
CA GLY A 213 2.70 26.88 -9.06
C GLY A 213 3.67 26.76 -7.88
N GLY A 214 3.18 26.74 -6.64
CA GLY A 214 4.00 26.54 -5.45
C GLY A 214 4.52 25.10 -5.34
N GLY A 215 3.64 24.13 -5.57
CA GLY A 215 4.01 22.71 -5.58
C GLY A 215 5.07 22.39 -6.65
N ARG A 216 4.92 22.94 -7.85
CA ARG A 216 5.91 22.75 -8.94
C ARG A 216 7.27 23.38 -8.61
N ARG A 217 7.31 24.57 -8.00
CA ARG A 217 8.58 25.18 -7.57
C ARG A 217 9.27 24.35 -6.50
N LEU A 218 8.53 23.87 -5.52
CA LEU A 218 9.06 22.99 -4.47
C LEU A 218 9.67 21.71 -5.05
N LEU A 219 8.95 21.04 -5.94
CA LEU A 219 9.45 19.84 -6.62
C LEU A 219 10.69 20.15 -7.47
N GLN A 220 10.67 21.23 -8.27
CA GLN A 220 11.81 21.64 -9.08
C GLN A 220 13.03 21.93 -8.22
N ARG A 221 12.85 22.65 -7.11
CA ARG A 221 13.95 22.97 -6.19
C ARG A 221 14.57 21.74 -5.57
N TYR A 222 13.74 20.77 -5.23
CA TYR A 222 14.21 19.48 -4.74
C TYR A 222 15.02 18.71 -5.80
N ARG A 223 14.55 18.67 -7.03
CA ARG A 223 15.26 18.00 -8.14
C ARG A 223 16.61 18.70 -8.45
N ASP A 224 16.67 20.03 -8.33
CA ASP A 224 17.89 20.80 -8.52
C ASP A 224 18.88 20.61 -7.35
N ASN A 225 18.39 20.34 -6.14
CA ASN A 225 19.21 20.12 -4.95
C ASN A 225 18.67 18.95 -4.08
N PRO A 226 18.93 17.71 -4.48
CA PRO A 226 18.40 16.52 -3.80
C PRO A 226 19.02 16.26 -2.42
N THR A 227 19.98 17.07 -1.98
CA THR A 227 20.57 16.99 -0.65
C THR A 227 19.92 17.97 0.34
N ALA A 228 19.03 18.84 -0.12
CA ALA A 228 18.31 19.73 0.77
C ALA A 228 17.24 18.96 1.54
N THR A 229 17.19 19.12 2.86
CA THR A 229 16.14 18.53 3.68
C THR A 229 14.78 19.16 3.39
N LEU A 230 13.71 18.39 3.60
CA LEU A 230 12.33 18.86 3.42
C LEU A 230 12.06 20.14 4.21
N ASP A 231 12.58 20.26 5.44
CA ASP A 231 12.42 21.46 6.26
C ASP A 231 13.02 22.72 5.58
N ILE A 232 14.22 22.60 5.01
CA ILE A 232 14.87 23.73 4.31
C ILE A 232 14.06 24.09 3.06
N LEU A 233 13.61 23.10 2.30
CA LEU A 233 12.79 23.33 1.10
C LEU A 233 11.48 24.04 1.44
N LEU A 234 10.77 23.59 2.47
CA LEU A 234 9.52 24.20 2.91
C LEU A 234 9.73 25.61 3.44
N GLN A 235 10.81 25.89 4.17
CA GLN A 235 11.12 27.23 4.66
C GLN A 235 11.43 28.21 3.52
N THR A 236 12.08 27.73 2.46
CA THR A 236 12.51 28.57 1.33
C THR A 236 11.35 28.82 0.36
N GLU A 237 10.56 27.82 0.02
CA GLU A 237 9.59 27.89 -1.07
C GLU A 237 8.15 28.18 -0.60
N VAL A 238 7.84 27.97 0.69
CA VAL A 238 6.50 28.16 1.26
C VAL A 238 6.50 29.34 2.23
N THR A 239 6.08 30.50 1.75
CA THR A 239 6.08 31.75 2.53
C THR A 239 5.04 31.77 3.64
N ASN A 240 3.87 31.13 3.44
CA ASN A 240 2.80 31.07 4.45
C ASN A 240 3.13 30.03 5.53
N PRO A 241 3.31 30.41 6.80
CA PRO A 241 3.61 29.49 7.89
C PRO A 241 2.58 28.38 8.06
N ARG A 242 1.28 28.72 7.96
CA ARG A 242 0.19 27.73 8.09
C ARG A 242 0.26 26.63 7.02
N ASN A 243 0.53 27.04 5.77
CA ASN A 243 0.67 26.06 4.67
C ASN A 243 1.93 25.20 4.86
N ARG A 244 2.99 25.78 5.43
CA ARG A 244 4.22 25.05 5.76
C ARG A 244 3.97 23.98 6.82
N ASP A 245 3.30 24.35 7.90
CA ASP A 245 2.96 23.41 8.98
C ASP A 245 2.04 22.29 8.45
N GLN A 246 1.06 22.61 7.63
CA GLN A 246 0.18 21.62 7.01
C GLN A 246 0.94 20.70 6.04
N LEU A 247 1.93 21.20 5.29
CA LEU A 247 2.78 20.35 4.46
C LEU A 247 3.70 19.44 5.28
N LYS A 248 4.24 19.91 6.42
CA LYS A 248 5.00 19.06 7.35
C LYS A 248 4.20 17.91 7.92
N GLU A 249 2.91 18.08 8.09
CA GLU A 249 2.02 17.00 8.51
C GLU A 249 1.70 15.99 7.40
N LEU A 250 1.83 16.39 6.12
CA LEU A 250 1.50 15.56 4.96
C LEU A 250 2.74 14.95 4.27
N LEU A 251 3.94 15.43 4.58
CA LEU A 251 5.19 15.03 3.93
C LEU A 251 6.20 14.52 4.96
N SER A 252 7.00 13.56 4.60
CA SER A 252 8.14 13.06 5.37
C SER A 252 9.31 12.70 4.45
N GLU A 253 10.50 12.46 5.02
CA GLU A 253 11.68 11.96 4.30
C GLU A 253 11.89 10.45 4.57
N THR A 254 11.04 9.84 5.38
CA THR A 254 11.17 8.45 5.79
C THR A 254 9.88 7.68 5.57
N SER A 255 10.01 6.37 5.38
CA SER A 255 8.87 5.45 5.29
C SER A 255 8.87 4.50 6.47
N THR A 256 7.70 4.34 7.06
CA THR A 256 7.44 3.41 8.15
C THR A 256 6.43 2.34 7.77
N ASN A 257 5.61 2.58 6.76
CA ASN A 257 4.51 1.70 6.36
C ASN A 257 4.80 1.02 5.03
N PHE A 258 4.71 -0.30 5.05
CA PHE A 258 4.97 -1.14 3.89
C PHE A 258 3.83 -2.15 3.71
N SER A 259 3.66 -2.62 2.49
CA SER A 259 2.72 -3.71 2.19
C SER A 259 3.39 -4.81 1.39
N ILE A 260 2.89 -6.03 1.56
CA ILE A 260 3.32 -7.17 0.75
C ILE A 260 2.11 -7.92 0.20
N TRP A 261 2.11 -8.12 -1.11
CA TRP A 261 1.21 -9.03 -1.79
C TRP A 261 1.97 -10.30 -2.14
N ILE A 262 1.39 -11.45 -1.84
CA ILE A 262 1.96 -12.74 -2.19
C ILE A 262 0.87 -13.57 -2.88
N ASP A 263 1.15 -13.99 -4.12
CA ASP A 263 0.32 -14.92 -4.88
C ASP A 263 1.04 -16.27 -4.93
N ALA A 264 0.60 -17.22 -4.10
CA ALA A 264 1.18 -18.53 -3.97
C ALA A 264 0.48 -19.50 -4.92
N GLN A 265 1.19 -19.97 -5.94
CA GLN A 265 0.69 -20.82 -7.01
C GLN A 265 1.34 -22.21 -6.93
N ALA A 266 0.57 -23.24 -6.59
CA ALA A 266 1.01 -24.62 -6.74
C ALA A 266 0.78 -25.09 -8.19
N LYS A 267 1.58 -26.02 -8.68
CA LYS A 267 1.45 -26.61 -10.04
C LYS A 267 0.05 -27.18 -10.30
N THR A 268 -0.58 -27.67 -9.25
CA THR A 268 -1.96 -28.20 -9.28
C THR A 268 -2.65 -27.72 -8.01
N GLY A 269 -3.88 -27.20 -8.11
CA GLY A 269 -4.65 -26.76 -6.96
C GLY A 269 -5.04 -25.29 -7.01
N ARG A 270 -5.51 -24.77 -5.89
CA ARG A 270 -5.95 -23.37 -5.78
C ARG A 270 -4.77 -22.46 -5.54
N SER A 271 -4.76 -21.29 -6.16
CA SER A 271 -3.88 -20.20 -5.76
C SER A 271 -4.36 -19.63 -4.42
N MET A 272 -3.41 -19.18 -3.61
CA MET A 272 -3.68 -18.44 -2.38
C MET A 272 -3.04 -17.07 -2.51
N ARG A 273 -3.85 -16.03 -2.41
CA ARG A 273 -3.37 -14.65 -2.42
C ARG A 273 -3.49 -14.05 -1.03
N THR A 274 -2.44 -13.39 -0.60
CA THR A 274 -2.43 -12.66 0.68
C THR A 274 -1.96 -11.23 0.47
N PHE A 275 -2.54 -10.33 1.24
CA PHE A 275 -2.09 -8.96 1.41
C PHE A 275 -1.81 -8.73 2.89
N THR A 276 -0.67 -8.13 3.19
CA THR A 276 -0.30 -7.75 4.55
C THR A 276 0.24 -6.33 4.51
N ALA A 277 -0.37 -5.44 5.30
CA ALA A 277 0.16 -4.12 5.60
C ALA A 277 0.80 -4.14 6.99
N MET A 278 1.90 -3.43 7.13
CA MET A 278 2.65 -3.34 8.37
C MET A 278 3.23 -1.96 8.59
N LYS A 279 3.45 -1.65 9.86
CA LYS A 279 4.20 -0.51 10.34
C LYS A 279 5.52 -0.98 10.93
N ARG A 280 6.58 -0.24 10.67
CA ARG A 280 7.88 -0.38 11.32
C ARG A 280 8.10 0.84 12.21
N ASP A 281 8.38 0.60 13.48
CA ASP A 281 8.77 1.60 14.45
C ASP A 281 10.10 1.20 15.11
N GLU A 282 10.53 1.95 16.12
CA GLU A 282 11.76 1.67 16.87
C GLU A 282 11.69 0.35 17.64
N GLU A 283 10.51 -0.11 18.01
CA GLU A 283 10.27 -1.36 18.73
C GLU A 283 10.28 -2.59 17.82
N GLY A 284 10.14 -2.39 16.49
CA GLY A 284 10.19 -3.46 15.51
C GLY A 284 9.15 -3.35 14.39
N VAL A 285 8.65 -4.49 13.96
CA VAL A 285 7.65 -4.60 12.88
C VAL A 285 6.33 -5.06 13.44
N THR A 286 5.32 -4.22 13.33
CA THR A 286 3.94 -4.52 13.74
C THR A 286 3.07 -4.76 12.51
N GLN A 287 2.42 -5.93 12.47
CA GLN A 287 1.46 -6.25 11.41
C GLN A 287 0.14 -5.52 11.69
N GLU A 288 -0.31 -4.67 10.77
CA GLU A 288 -1.52 -3.87 10.93
C GLU A 288 -2.77 -4.54 10.37
N SER A 289 -2.65 -5.08 9.18
CA SER A 289 -3.77 -5.73 8.50
C SER A 289 -3.28 -6.91 7.67
N ARG A 290 -4.07 -7.98 7.64
CA ARG A 290 -3.82 -9.13 6.80
C ARG A 290 -5.12 -9.67 6.21
N PHE A 291 -5.12 -9.82 4.91
CA PHE A 291 -6.23 -10.40 4.15
C PHE A 291 -5.74 -11.62 3.38
N SER A 292 -6.59 -12.65 3.29
CA SER A 292 -6.34 -13.86 2.49
C SER A 292 -7.54 -14.12 1.59
N PHE A 293 -7.28 -14.40 0.31
CA PHE A 293 -8.30 -14.55 -0.73
C PHE A 293 -8.17 -15.90 -1.45
#